data_bc5b634221fabddb411be8019ac6922d
#
_entry.id   bc5b634221fabddb411be8019ac6922d
#
_cell.length_a   1.000
_cell.length_b   1.000
_cell.length_c   1.000
_cell.angle_alpha   90.00
_cell.angle_beta   90.00
_cell.angle_gamma   90.00
#
_symmetry.space_group_name_H-M   'P 1'
#
loop_
_entity.id
_entity.type
_entity.pdbx_description
1 polymer ?
#
loop_
_entity_poly.entity_id
_entity_poly.type
_entity_poly.pdbx_seq_one_letter_code
_entity_poly.pdbx_strand_id
1 'polypeptide(L)'
;MSTSGTLSAGLAFLPGWWQETTDPTAFDGLLAGLVRACGWRAAGFVWPAETIPAVVKVAPAGIGSDAIVPPEVFEVARLIRAGDRTVTVQSPNTSGRVYAGVHTPGRPLGLVWAERLPGQTWSEDERAYLALVGRAMERSPAVAVAVGPMLDPDRIGQRLADAAVIAGRMAHDFDNILTGIMGFADLTIPLLPAGSQQASFVAEIAKVGQRGIVFTQQLHQLNRGGQARPNPGSVIATLGREEVRLRAVMNPALRIEKDLPAGLPAVAVEAGPLQAALGHLFENAVDACPQGGVVRVSARVVDLTEAEAGGFLGKVSTGQHMLVTITDSGVGIKPEVRRRLFVEPFYTTKVRHRGLGLATTFRIVTAHRGGLQIDPVPPPGTGTQARVVLPLALSRPPSPSTATPPPANPGVHPDAVRTPGPATTTVRG
;
A
#
# COMPACT_ATOMS: atom_id res chain seq x y z
N MET A 1 30.70 -38.94 8.03
CA MET A 1 31.28 -38.06 6.99
C MET A 1 31.62 -36.75 7.66
N SER A 2 32.87 -36.28 7.57
CA SER A 2 33.27 -35.07 8.29
C SER A 2 32.60 -33.82 7.72
N THR A 3 32.18 -32.91 8.57
CA THR A 3 31.52 -31.62 8.22
C THR A 3 32.35 -30.79 7.22
N SER A 4 33.65 -30.95 7.18
CA SER A 4 34.57 -30.29 6.25
C SER A 4 34.39 -30.71 4.79
N GLY A 5 34.02 -31.96 4.52
CA GLY A 5 33.81 -32.45 3.14
C GLY A 5 32.50 -31.96 2.51
N THR A 6 31.47 -31.76 3.32
CA THR A 6 30.15 -31.25 2.87
C THR A 6 30.17 -29.75 2.53
N LEU A 7 30.93 -28.98 3.30
CA LEU A 7 31.13 -27.54 3.03
C LEU A 7 31.96 -27.31 1.77
N SER A 8 33.00 -28.12 1.53
CA SER A 8 33.79 -28.05 0.30
C SER A 8 32.97 -28.34 -0.95
N ALA A 9 32.07 -29.33 -0.90
CA ALA A 9 31.12 -29.61 -1.99
C ALA A 9 30.10 -28.49 -2.20
N GLY A 10 29.63 -27.88 -1.12
CA GLY A 10 28.72 -26.72 -1.19
C GLY A 10 29.39 -25.50 -1.78
N LEU A 11 30.63 -25.19 -1.41
CA LEU A 11 31.41 -24.08 -1.95
C LEU A 11 31.70 -24.24 -3.45
N ALA A 12 31.95 -25.47 -3.90
CA ALA A 12 32.15 -25.77 -5.31
C ALA A 12 30.87 -25.63 -6.15
N PHE A 13 29.73 -25.75 -5.51
CA PHE A 13 28.43 -25.64 -6.17
C PHE A 13 28.01 -24.19 -6.48
N LEU A 14 28.41 -23.22 -5.64
CA LEU A 14 27.97 -21.83 -5.75
C LEU A 14 28.49 -21.04 -6.99
N PRO A 15 29.72 -21.19 -7.49
CA PRO A 15 30.29 -20.26 -8.49
C PRO A 15 29.80 -20.43 -9.93
N GLY A 16 29.37 -21.61 -10.35
CA GLY A 16 29.11 -21.88 -11.76
C GLY A 16 27.64 -21.68 -12.18
N TRP A 17 26.74 -21.80 -11.25
CA TRP A 17 25.31 -21.88 -11.53
C TRP A 17 24.57 -20.53 -11.41
N TRP A 18 25.19 -19.61 -10.73
CA TRP A 18 24.56 -18.42 -10.18
C TRP A 18 24.58 -17.23 -11.14
N GLN A 19 25.49 -17.26 -12.11
CA GLN A 19 25.79 -16.07 -12.91
C GLN A 19 25.04 -15.95 -14.24
N GLU A 20 24.40 -17.01 -14.73
CA GLU A 20 23.90 -17.01 -16.11
C GLU A 20 22.42 -17.37 -16.30
N THR A 21 21.70 -17.83 -15.30
CA THR A 21 20.33 -18.29 -15.53
C THR A 21 19.28 -17.27 -15.12
N THR A 22 18.43 -16.93 -16.09
CA THR A 22 17.20 -16.16 -15.88
C THR A 22 15.97 -17.05 -15.76
N ASP A 23 16.12 -18.39 -15.81
CA ASP A 23 15.03 -19.35 -15.76
C ASP A 23 14.52 -19.49 -14.29
N PRO A 24 13.25 -19.17 -14.00
CA PRO A 24 12.68 -19.32 -12.66
C PRO A 24 12.61 -20.77 -12.17
N THR A 25 12.64 -21.78 -13.07
CA THR A 25 12.69 -23.21 -12.70
C THR A 25 14.08 -23.62 -12.20
N ALA A 26 15.10 -22.90 -12.60
CA ALA A 26 16.46 -23.09 -12.15
C ALA A 26 16.61 -22.87 -10.64
N PHE A 27 15.74 -22.05 -10.04
CA PHE A 27 15.73 -21.78 -8.60
C PHE A 27 15.41 -23.03 -7.76
N ASP A 28 14.45 -23.86 -8.23
CA ASP A 28 14.10 -25.11 -7.56
C ASP A 28 15.26 -26.11 -7.63
N GLY A 29 15.98 -26.15 -8.76
CA GLY A 29 17.19 -26.93 -8.95
C GLY A 29 18.34 -26.50 -8.03
N LEU A 30 18.46 -25.19 -7.74
CA LEU A 30 19.42 -24.65 -6.81
C LEU A 30 19.19 -25.16 -5.37
N LEU A 31 17.98 -24.99 -4.86
CA LEU A 31 17.64 -25.44 -3.51
C LEU A 31 17.84 -26.94 -3.36
N ALA A 32 17.42 -27.72 -4.35
CA ALA A 32 17.66 -29.16 -4.39
C ALA A 32 19.14 -29.52 -4.45
N GLY A 33 19.93 -28.73 -5.17
CA GLY A 33 21.40 -28.85 -5.23
C GLY A 33 22.05 -28.59 -3.87
N LEU A 34 21.67 -27.53 -3.19
CA LEU A 34 22.15 -27.20 -1.84
C LEU A 34 21.81 -28.30 -0.83
N VAL A 35 20.59 -28.81 -0.85
CA VAL A 35 20.16 -29.93 0.00
C VAL A 35 21.04 -31.15 -0.20
N ARG A 36 21.31 -31.53 -1.45
CA ARG A 36 22.19 -32.69 -1.77
C ARG A 36 23.63 -32.44 -1.40
N ALA A 37 24.19 -31.29 -1.75
CA ALA A 37 25.61 -30.97 -1.53
C ALA A 37 25.93 -30.83 -0.04
N CYS A 38 25.04 -30.25 0.75
CA CYS A 38 25.25 -30.00 2.18
C CYS A 38 24.69 -31.11 3.09
N GLY A 39 23.98 -32.12 2.54
CA GLY A 39 23.35 -33.17 3.32
C GLY A 39 22.23 -32.67 4.24
N TRP A 40 21.59 -31.58 3.88
CA TRP A 40 20.45 -31.03 4.63
C TRP A 40 19.19 -31.86 4.39
N ARG A 41 18.24 -31.82 5.32
CA ARG A 41 16.93 -32.44 5.17
C ARG A 41 16.08 -31.67 4.17
N ALA A 42 16.10 -30.36 4.29
CA ALA A 42 15.36 -29.45 3.43
C ALA A 42 16.03 -28.07 3.35
N ALA A 43 15.76 -27.35 2.31
CA ALA A 43 16.08 -25.93 2.20
C ALA A 43 14.92 -25.19 1.54
N GLY A 44 14.77 -23.91 1.83
CA GLY A 44 13.70 -23.13 1.25
C GLY A 44 14.05 -21.65 1.14
N PHE A 45 13.23 -20.95 0.40
CA PHE A 45 13.30 -19.50 0.23
C PHE A 45 11.90 -18.90 0.36
N VAL A 46 11.80 -17.79 1.08
CA VAL A 46 10.56 -17.03 1.26
C VAL A 46 10.81 -15.56 0.95
N TRP A 47 9.90 -14.94 0.21
CA TRP A 47 9.97 -13.53 -0.12
C TRP A 47 8.58 -12.94 -0.40
N PRO A 48 8.25 -11.74 0.09
CA PRO A 48 8.92 -11.05 1.20
C PRO A 48 8.72 -11.78 2.52
N ALA A 49 9.69 -11.72 3.42
CA ALA A 49 9.65 -12.48 4.68
C ALA A 49 8.92 -11.75 5.82
N GLU A 50 8.70 -10.45 5.66
CA GLU A 50 8.08 -9.58 6.68
C GLU A 50 6.57 -9.47 6.53
N THR A 51 6.09 -9.98 5.42
CA THR A 51 4.67 -9.99 5.07
C THR A 51 4.33 -11.38 4.57
N ILE A 52 3.08 -11.64 4.16
CA ILE A 52 2.79 -12.92 3.51
C ILE A 52 3.68 -13.08 2.29
N PRO A 53 4.49 -14.14 2.25
CA PRO A 53 5.38 -14.39 1.14
C PRO A 53 4.64 -14.54 -0.18
N ALA A 54 5.08 -13.79 -1.18
CA ALA A 54 4.62 -13.94 -2.55
C ALA A 54 5.32 -15.09 -3.27
N VAL A 55 6.56 -15.39 -2.83
CA VAL A 55 7.38 -16.49 -3.35
C VAL A 55 7.76 -17.39 -2.20
N VAL A 56 7.39 -18.66 -2.30
CA VAL A 56 7.83 -19.71 -1.37
C VAL A 56 8.36 -20.86 -2.20
N LYS A 57 9.61 -21.23 -1.94
CA LYS A 57 10.29 -22.34 -2.61
C LYS A 57 10.83 -23.28 -1.56
N VAL A 58 10.64 -24.57 -1.72
CA VAL A 58 11.11 -25.60 -0.80
C VAL A 58 11.65 -26.80 -1.60
N ALA A 59 12.77 -27.32 -1.17
CA ALA A 59 13.38 -28.52 -1.71
C ALA A 59 13.72 -29.52 -0.58
N PRO A 60 13.58 -30.85 -0.78
CA PRO A 60 13.03 -31.47 -1.98
C PRO A 60 11.52 -31.26 -2.13
N ALA A 61 11.04 -31.23 -3.36
CA ALA A 61 9.61 -31.18 -3.65
C ALA A 61 8.91 -32.40 -3.03
N GLY A 62 7.81 -32.18 -2.31
CA GLY A 62 7.07 -33.25 -1.63
C GLY A 62 7.22 -33.28 -0.09
N ILE A 63 8.15 -32.54 0.48
CA ILE A 63 8.15 -32.27 1.93
C ILE A 63 7.19 -31.10 2.16
N GLY A 64 5.89 -31.40 2.34
CA GLY A 64 4.84 -30.40 2.54
C GLY A 64 4.57 -29.60 1.25
N SER A 65 3.96 -30.22 0.25
CA SER A 65 3.63 -29.59 -1.05
C SER A 65 2.64 -28.43 -0.97
N ASP A 66 2.02 -28.21 0.17
CA ASP A 66 1.37 -26.95 0.51
C ASP A 66 2.47 -26.07 1.13
N ALA A 67 2.90 -25.07 0.40
CA ALA A 67 3.97 -24.14 0.76
C ALA A 67 3.67 -23.48 2.12
N ILE A 68 3.82 -24.23 3.21
CA ILE A 68 3.62 -23.76 4.56
C ILE A 68 4.84 -22.88 4.87
N VAL A 69 4.58 -21.59 4.88
CA VAL A 69 5.53 -20.62 5.41
C VAL A 69 5.78 -21.03 6.87
N PRO A 70 7.03 -21.29 7.26
CA PRO A 70 7.32 -21.58 8.65
C PRO A 70 6.75 -20.48 9.54
N PRO A 71 6.02 -20.79 10.62
CA PRO A 71 5.33 -19.80 11.45
C PRO A 71 6.30 -18.77 12.06
N GLU A 72 7.55 -19.16 12.23
CA GLU A 72 8.60 -18.33 12.80
C GLU A 72 9.19 -17.29 11.82
N VAL A 73 8.85 -17.33 10.53
CA VAL A 73 9.45 -16.47 9.47
C VAL A 73 9.37 -14.99 9.81
N PHE A 74 8.26 -14.52 10.33
CA PHE A 74 8.07 -13.10 10.65
C PHE A 74 8.96 -12.63 11.80
N GLU A 75 9.10 -13.45 12.84
CA GLU A 75 9.95 -13.15 13.98
C GLU A 75 11.43 -13.20 13.58
N VAL A 76 11.79 -14.18 12.78
CA VAL A 76 13.15 -14.33 12.23
C VAL A 76 13.51 -13.12 11.34
N ALA A 77 12.60 -12.67 10.50
CA ALA A 77 12.81 -11.50 9.65
C ALA A 77 13.09 -10.25 10.49
N ARG A 78 12.37 -10.08 11.61
CA ARG A 78 12.60 -8.98 12.55
C ARG A 78 14.00 -9.02 13.18
N LEU A 79 14.46 -10.19 13.59
CA LEU A 79 15.79 -10.37 14.19
C LEU A 79 16.90 -10.11 13.17
N ILE A 80 16.76 -10.61 11.94
CA ILE A 80 17.74 -10.37 10.87
C ILE A 80 17.81 -8.88 10.49
N ARG A 81 16.70 -8.17 10.48
CA ARG A 81 16.71 -6.72 10.29
C ARG A 81 17.39 -5.97 11.44
N ALA A 82 17.28 -6.46 12.66
CA ALA A 82 17.96 -5.88 13.82
C ALA A 82 19.49 -6.04 13.79
N GLY A 83 20.05 -6.78 12.81
CA GLY A 83 21.48 -6.90 12.57
C GLY A 83 22.03 -8.32 12.65
N ASP A 84 21.21 -9.32 12.94
CA ASP A 84 21.64 -10.71 12.97
C ASP A 84 21.96 -11.20 11.55
N ARG A 85 23.10 -11.86 11.38
CA ARG A 85 23.47 -12.45 10.08
C ARG A 85 22.69 -13.72 9.77
N THR A 86 22.46 -14.52 10.81
CA THR A 86 21.66 -15.75 10.75
C THR A 86 20.92 -15.92 12.05
N VAL A 87 19.72 -16.51 11.98
CA VAL A 87 18.91 -16.86 13.14
C VAL A 87 18.68 -18.37 13.15
N THR A 88 18.95 -19.01 14.28
CA THR A 88 18.68 -20.44 14.48
C THR A 88 17.42 -20.59 15.32
N VAL A 89 16.43 -21.30 14.78
CA VAL A 89 15.19 -21.64 15.49
C VAL A 89 15.21 -23.13 15.81
N GLN A 90 15.16 -23.46 17.10
CA GLN A 90 15.03 -24.85 17.54
C GLN A 90 13.55 -25.19 17.77
N SER A 91 13.12 -26.30 17.22
CA SER A 91 11.78 -26.81 17.46
C SER A 91 11.87 -28.12 18.27
N PRO A 92 11.01 -28.33 19.28
CA PRO A 92 11.04 -29.54 20.12
C PRO A 92 10.87 -30.85 19.36
N ASN A 93 10.20 -30.80 18.21
CA ASN A 93 9.82 -31.98 17.42
C ASN A 93 10.57 -32.10 16.07
N THR A 94 11.42 -31.14 15.72
CA THR A 94 12.16 -31.13 14.45
C THR A 94 13.61 -30.71 14.72
N SER A 95 14.52 -31.11 13.82
CA SER A 95 15.84 -30.51 13.75
C SER A 95 15.76 -29.01 13.59
N GLY A 96 16.60 -28.26 14.27
CA GLY A 96 16.58 -26.79 14.18
C GLY A 96 16.74 -26.31 12.74
N ARG A 97 16.06 -25.22 12.43
CA ARG A 97 16.22 -24.48 11.17
C ARG A 97 17.18 -23.32 11.37
N VAL A 98 17.98 -23.05 10.36
CA VAL A 98 18.80 -21.83 10.28
C VAL A 98 18.27 -20.98 9.12
N TYR A 99 18.18 -19.71 9.36
CA TYR A 99 17.74 -18.70 8.41
C TYR A 99 18.84 -17.71 8.14
N ALA A 100 18.94 -17.24 6.89
CA ALA A 100 19.80 -16.11 6.52
C ALA A 100 19.01 -15.10 5.67
N GLY A 101 19.33 -13.83 5.84
CA GLY A 101 18.72 -12.75 5.08
C GLY A 101 19.17 -12.72 3.63
N VAL A 102 18.25 -12.33 2.74
CA VAL A 102 18.51 -12.00 1.34
C VAL A 102 18.10 -10.53 1.16
N HIS A 103 19.09 -9.65 1.21
CA HIS A 103 18.89 -8.20 1.15
C HIS A 103 19.09 -7.69 -0.28
N THR A 104 18.02 -7.28 -0.90
CA THR A 104 18.09 -6.63 -2.23
C THR A 104 17.83 -5.14 -2.03
N PRO A 105 18.73 -4.24 -2.45
CA PRO A 105 18.55 -2.79 -2.28
C PRO A 105 17.19 -2.30 -2.79
N GLY A 106 16.48 -1.55 -1.96
CA GLY A 106 15.16 -1.01 -2.30
C GLY A 106 14.04 -2.05 -2.34
N ARG A 107 14.25 -3.26 -1.80
CA ARG A 107 13.25 -4.35 -1.78
C ARG A 107 13.04 -4.88 -0.37
N PRO A 108 11.86 -5.48 -0.09
CA PRO A 108 11.62 -6.20 1.15
C PRO A 108 12.64 -7.32 1.39
N LEU A 109 12.88 -7.63 2.66
CA LEU A 109 13.76 -8.73 3.05
C LEU A 109 13.21 -10.08 2.58
N GLY A 110 14.05 -10.88 1.94
CA GLY A 110 13.83 -12.31 1.74
C GLY A 110 14.57 -13.13 2.78
N LEU A 111 14.17 -14.38 2.97
CA LEU A 111 14.88 -15.34 3.81
C LEU A 111 15.15 -16.63 3.03
N VAL A 112 16.40 -17.09 3.10
CA VAL A 112 16.75 -18.48 2.77
C VAL A 112 16.90 -19.24 4.06
N TRP A 113 16.43 -20.48 4.10
CA TRP A 113 16.51 -21.33 5.26
C TRP A 113 16.97 -22.76 4.90
N ALA A 114 17.54 -23.43 5.88
CA ALA A 114 17.90 -24.84 5.78
C ALA A 114 17.48 -25.58 7.06
N GLU A 115 17.11 -26.85 6.90
CA GLU A 115 16.70 -27.77 7.97
C GLU A 115 17.57 -29.02 7.97
N ARG A 116 17.98 -29.47 9.14
CA ARG A 116 18.74 -30.70 9.32
C ARG A 116 17.86 -31.87 9.78
N LEU A 117 18.41 -33.06 9.72
CA LEU A 117 17.78 -34.23 10.31
C LEU A 117 17.69 -34.11 11.84
N PRO A 118 16.66 -34.69 12.48
CA PRO A 118 16.54 -34.69 13.93
C PRO A 118 17.80 -35.17 14.65
N GLY A 119 18.16 -34.46 15.74
CA GLY A 119 19.33 -34.80 16.54
C GLY A 119 20.66 -34.22 16.02
N GLN A 120 20.67 -33.55 14.88
CA GLN A 120 21.88 -32.87 14.38
C GLN A 120 21.92 -31.41 14.81
N THR A 121 23.08 -30.89 15.18
CA THR A 121 23.30 -29.49 15.54
C THR A 121 23.93 -28.71 14.37
N TRP A 122 23.74 -27.41 14.32
CA TRP A 122 24.34 -26.51 13.34
C TRP A 122 25.71 -26.05 13.79
N SER A 123 26.75 -26.26 12.97
CA SER A 123 28.07 -25.70 13.20
C SER A 123 28.10 -24.21 12.85
N GLU A 124 29.11 -23.48 13.29
CA GLU A 124 29.31 -22.08 12.96
C GLU A 124 29.59 -21.89 11.46
N ASP A 125 30.39 -22.80 10.88
CA ASP A 125 30.72 -22.79 9.46
C ASP A 125 29.50 -22.97 8.57
N GLU A 126 28.56 -23.83 8.96
CA GLU A 126 27.31 -24.02 8.20
C GLU A 126 26.38 -22.82 8.26
N ARG A 127 26.32 -22.16 9.42
CA ARG A 127 25.59 -20.88 9.54
C ARG A 127 26.24 -19.80 8.67
N ALA A 128 27.56 -19.70 8.70
CA ALA A 128 28.30 -18.77 7.86
C ALA A 128 28.09 -19.06 6.36
N TYR A 129 28.07 -20.36 6.01
CA TYR A 129 27.79 -20.79 4.63
C TYR A 129 26.37 -20.40 4.18
N LEU A 130 25.35 -20.62 5.01
CA LEU A 130 23.99 -20.20 4.67
C LEU A 130 23.87 -18.67 4.53
N ALA A 131 24.59 -17.91 5.36
CA ALA A 131 24.69 -16.45 5.20
C ALA A 131 25.36 -16.05 3.88
N LEU A 132 26.36 -16.81 3.43
CA LEU A 132 26.99 -16.61 2.13
C LEU A 132 26.03 -16.92 0.97
N VAL A 133 25.24 -18.00 1.10
CA VAL A 133 24.17 -18.33 0.16
C VAL A 133 23.17 -17.17 0.06
N GLY A 134 22.70 -16.65 1.19
CA GLY A 134 21.80 -15.47 1.21
C GLY A 134 22.37 -14.30 0.44
N ARG A 135 23.64 -13.93 0.67
CA ARG A 135 24.33 -12.86 -0.05
C ARG A 135 24.53 -13.14 -1.55
N ALA A 136 24.78 -14.39 -1.91
CA ALA A 136 24.86 -14.77 -3.30
C ALA A 136 23.49 -14.62 -3.98
N MET A 137 22.40 -14.97 -3.28
CA MET A 137 21.03 -14.80 -3.75
C MET A 137 20.66 -13.32 -4.03
N GLU A 138 21.19 -12.37 -3.32
CA GLU A 138 20.97 -10.93 -3.55
C GLU A 138 21.36 -10.48 -4.94
N ARG A 139 22.35 -11.12 -5.54
CA ARG A 139 22.90 -10.80 -6.87
C ARG A 139 22.40 -11.72 -7.98
N SER A 140 21.58 -12.71 -7.65
CA SER A 140 21.13 -13.71 -8.63
C SER A 140 20.07 -13.14 -9.59
N PRO A 141 20.28 -13.22 -10.92
CA PRO A 141 19.24 -12.92 -11.88
C PRO A 141 18.00 -13.80 -11.72
N ALA A 142 18.16 -15.08 -11.35
CA ALA A 142 17.04 -15.99 -11.12
C ALA A 142 16.20 -15.55 -9.92
N VAL A 143 16.82 -15.10 -8.81
CA VAL A 143 16.09 -14.49 -7.70
C VAL A 143 15.44 -13.18 -8.12
N ALA A 144 16.14 -12.34 -8.86
CA ALA A 144 15.59 -11.11 -9.41
C ALA A 144 14.38 -11.36 -10.31
N VAL A 145 14.37 -12.45 -11.08
CA VAL A 145 13.22 -12.87 -11.91
C VAL A 145 12.12 -13.53 -11.06
N ALA A 146 12.46 -14.40 -10.12
CA ALA A 146 11.48 -15.09 -9.25
C ALA A 146 10.79 -14.13 -8.30
N VAL A 147 11.55 -13.20 -7.71
CA VAL A 147 11.09 -12.08 -6.89
C VAL A 147 10.50 -10.96 -7.76
N GLY A 148 10.88 -10.95 -8.97
CA GLY A 148 10.43 -10.35 -10.21
C GLY A 148 9.82 -8.98 -10.20
N PRO A 149 9.07 -8.71 -11.25
CA PRO A 149 8.42 -7.41 -11.45
C PRO A 149 7.26 -7.16 -10.47
N MET A 150 7.00 -8.07 -9.52
CA MET A 150 5.77 -8.05 -8.74
C MET A 150 5.65 -6.89 -7.76
N LEU A 151 6.76 -6.30 -7.30
CA LEU A 151 6.70 -5.27 -6.26
C LEU A 151 7.76 -4.15 -6.43
N ASP A 152 8.15 -3.84 -7.66
CA ASP A 152 8.88 -2.62 -7.95
C ASP A 152 7.89 -1.44 -7.87
N PRO A 153 7.96 -0.57 -6.84
CA PRO A 153 7.02 0.54 -6.67
C PRO A 153 7.01 1.49 -7.88
N ASP A 154 8.15 1.66 -8.55
CA ASP A 154 8.25 2.53 -9.72
C ASP A 154 7.53 1.91 -10.93
N ARG A 155 7.68 0.62 -11.17
CA ARG A 155 6.94 -0.08 -12.23
C ARG A 155 5.45 -0.17 -11.96
N ILE A 156 5.06 -0.41 -10.71
CA ILE A 156 3.64 -0.36 -10.31
C ILE A 156 3.12 1.06 -10.52
N GLY A 157 3.84 2.07 -10.04
CA GLY A 157 3.50 3.47 -10.21
C GLY A 157 3.34 3.85 -11.68
N GLN A 158 4.26 3.43 -12.55
CA GLN A 158 4.19 3.70 -13.99
C GLN A 158 2.97 3.03 -14.65
N ARG A 159 2.75 1.74 -14.40
CA ARG A 159 1.58 1.03 -14.94
C ARG A 159 0.25 1.66 -14.50
N LEU A 160 0.14 2.04 -13.23
CA LEU A 160 -1.04 2.72 -12.72
C LEU A 160 -1.16 4.14 -13.28
N ALA A 161 -0.06 4.83 -13.54
CA ALA A 161 -0.07 6.13 -14.18
C ALA A 161 -0.56 6.03 -15.63
N ASP A 162 -0.03 5.09 -16.41
CA ASP A 162 -0.45 4.85 -17.79
C ASP A 162 -1.94 4.46 -17.86
N ALA A 163 -2.36 3.54 -17.00
CA ALA A 163 -3.76 3.15 -16.90
C ALA A 163 -4.67 4.33 -16.50
N ALA A 164 -4.21 5.22 -15.62
CA ALA A 164 -4.97 6.39 -15.20
C ALA A 164 -5.09 7.45 -16.29
N VAL A 165 -4.07 7.63 -17.13
CA VAL A 165 -4.14 8.54 -18.29
C VAL A 165 -5.21 8.04 -19.26
N ILE A 166 -5.22 6.74 -19.56
CA ILE A 166 -6.25 6.13 -20.43
C ILE A 166 -7.64 6.29 -19.80
N ALA A 167 -7.75 5.91 -18.51
CA ALA A 167 -9.02 6.03 -17.76
C ALA A 167 -9.54 7.47 -17.71
N GLY A 168 -8.64 8.46 -17.57
CA GLY A 168 -9.01 9.89 -17.55
C GLY A 168 -9.57 10.38 -18.88
N ARG A 169 -9.02 9.93 -20.01
CA ARG A 169 -9.55 10.24 -21.35
C ARG A 169 -10.93 9.61 -21.54
N MET A 170 -11.05 8.33 -21.21
CA MET A 170 -12.35 7.64 -21.29
C MET A 170 -13.39 8.28 -20.38
N ALA A 171 -13.03 8.71 -19.17
CA ALA A 171 -13.93 9.39 -18.25
C ALA A 171 -14.51 10.68 -18.87
N HIS A 172 -13.67 11.49 -19.51
CA HIS A 172 -14.10 12.71 -20.19
C HIS A 172 -15.12 12.41 -21.30
N ASP A 173 -14.86 11.38 -22.12
CA ASP A 173 -15.78 11.02 -23.21
C ASP A 173 -17.11 10.47 -22.66
N PHE A 174 -17.05 9.65 -21.62
CA PHE A 174 -18.25 9.17 -20.93
C PHE A 174 -19.04 10.30 -20.26
N ASP A 175 -18.38 11.30 -19.66
CA ASP A 175 -19.07 12.44 -19.05
C ASP A 175 -19.89 13.19 -20.10
N ASN A 176 -19.37 13.39 -21.32
CA ASN A 176 -20.09 14.03 -22.41
C ASN A 176 -21.32 13.22 -22.82
N ILE A 177 -21.20 11.90 -22.95
CA ILE A 177 -22.30 10.99 -23.30
C ILE A 177 -23.38 11.02 -22.19
N LEU A 178 -22.95 10.85 -20.94
CA LEU A 178 -23.85 10.82 -19.79
C LEU A 178 -24.58 12.16 -19.59
N THR A 179 -23.88 13.28 -19.80
CA THR A 179 -24.47 14.61 -19.73
C THR A 179 -25.59 14.74 -20.77
N GLY A 180 -25.38 14.25 -22.01
CA GLY A 180 -26.41 14.23 -23.04
C GLY A 180 -27.61 13.35 -22.65
N ILE A 181 -27.35 12.12 -22.20
CA ILE A 181 -28.41 11.18 -21.77
C ILE A 181 -29.25 11.78 -20.62
N MET A 182 -28.55 12.31 -19.59
CA MET A 182 -29.24 12.92 -18.44
C MET A 182 -30.05 14.16 -18.84
N GLY A 183 -29.47 15.01 -19.71
CA GLY A 183 -30.16 16.18 -20.20
C GLY A 183 -31.45 15.82 -20.95
N PHE A 184 -31.43 14.81 -21.82
CA PHE A 184 -32.64 14.34 -22.50
C PHE A 184 -33.65 13.69 -21.54
N ALA A 185 -33.19 12.93 -20.54
CA ALA A 185 -34.06 12.36 -19.53
C ALA A 185 -34.77 13.45 -18.71
N ASP A 186 -34.02 14.47 -18.25
CA ASP A 186 -34.55 15.60 -17.47
C ASP A 186 -35.56 16.44 -18.28
N LEU A 187 -35.33 16.62 -19.57
CA LEU A 187 -36.27 17.32 -20.46
C LEU A 187 -37.51 16.48 -20.77
N THR A 188 -37.40 15.15 -20.80
CA THR A 188 -38.50 14.27 -21.21
C THR A 188 -39.45 13.97 -20.05
N ILE A 189 -38.94 13.77 -18.82
CA ILE A 189 -39.76 13.41 -17.64
C ILE A 189 -40.94 14.36 -17.43
N PRO A 190 -40.78 15.70 -17.48
CA PRO A 190 -41.92 16.62 -17.29
C PRO A 190 -42.98 16.58 -18.38
N LEU A 191 -42.65 16.05 -19.56
CA LEU A 191 -43.57 15.96 -20.70
C LEU A 191 -44.44 14.69 -20.66
N LEU A 192 -44.13 13.75 -19.78
CA LEU A 192 -44.82 12.47 -19.68
C LEU A 192 -45.91 12.53 -18.60
N PRO A 193 -47.06 11.80 -18.80
CA PRO A 193 -48.09 11.71 -17.77
C PRO A 193 -47.52 11.10 -16.47
N ALA A 194 -47.82 11.73 -15.35
CA ALA A 194 -47.37 11.25 -14.05
C ALA A 194 -47.85 9.81 -13.79
N GLY A 195 -46.95 8.95 -13.37
CA GLY A 195 -47.22 7.52 -13.12
C GLY A 195 -47.34 6.64 -14.37
N SER A 196 -47.08 7.19 -15.57
CA SER A 196 -47.04 6.39 -16.79
C SER A 196 -45.84 5.44 -16.83
N GLN A 197 -46.00 4.34 -17.57
CA GLN A 197 -44.92 3.38 -17.76
C GLN A 197 -43.70 4.03 -18.45
N GLN A 198 -43.94 4.96 -19.38
CA GLN A 198 -42.90 5.71 -20.07
C GLN A 198 -42.10 6.60 -19.09
N ALA A 199 -42.79 7.28 -18.18
CA ALA A 199 -42.14 8.08 -17.14
C ALA A 199 -41.22 7.20 -16.22
N SER A 200 -41.70 6.00 -15.91
CA SER A 200 -40.88 5.05 -15.11
C SER A 200 -39.64 4.58 -15.86
N PHE A 201 -39.73 4.35 -17.17
CA PHE A 201 -38.56 3.97 -17.98
C PHE A 201 -37.53 5.11 -18.06
N VAL A 202 -37.98 6.34 -18.26
CA VAL A 202 -37.07 7.49 -18.31
C VAL A 202 -36.40 7.72 -16.94
N ALA A 203 -37.15 7.55 -15.83
CA ALA A 203 -36.59 7.61 -14.48
C ALA A 203 -35.51 6.52 -14.25
N GLU A 204 -35.71 5.29 -14.72
CA GLU A 204 -34.68 4.25 -14.65
C GLU A 204 -33.43 4.57 -15.51
N ILE A 205 -33.64 5.18 -16.72
CA ILE A 205 -32.52 5.66 -17.55
C ILE A 205 -31.71 6.71 -16.78
N ALA A 206 -32.39 7.69 -16.17
CA ALA A 206 -31.74 8.72 -15.35
C ALA A 206 -30.96 8.12 -14.18
N LYS A 207 -31.53 7.14 -13.49
CA LYS A 207 -30.88 6.44 -12.39
C LYS A 207 -29.63 5.64 -12.84
N VAL A 208 -29.68 5.01 -14.01
CA VAL A 208 -28.52 4.33 -14.60
C VAL A 208 -27.46 5.35 -15.02
N GLY A 209 -27.86 6.47 -15.63
CA GLY A 209 -26.99 7.59 -15.98
C GLY A 209 -26.25 8.15 -14.75
N GLN A 210 -26.97 8.35 -13.64
CA GLN A 210 -26.37 8.81 -12.37
C GLN A 210 -25.31 7.85 -11.84
N ARG A 211 -25.51 6.53 -11.96
CA ARG A 211 -24.46 5.54 -11.62
C ARG A 211 -23.25 5.63 -12.53
N GLY A 212 -23.47 5.95 -13.80
CA GLY A 212 -22.40 6.22 -14.77
C GLY A 212 -21.58 7.43 -14.36
N ILE A 213 -22.21 8.53 -13.96
CA ILE A 213 -21.53 9.74 -13.47
C ILE A 213 -20.67 9.45 -12.23
N VAL A 214 -21.19 8.69 -11.28
CA VAL A 214 -20.39 8.27 -10.11
C VAL A 214 -19.15 7.46 -10.54
N PHE A 215 -19.29 6.62 -11.55
CA PHE A 215 -18.18 5.85 -12.08
C PHE A 215 -17.11 6.74 -12.76
N THR A 216 -17.52 7.67 -13.60
CA THR A 216 -16.55 8.59 -14.25
C THR A 216 -15.83 9.47 -13.23
N GLN A 217 -16.50 9.88 -12.16
CA GLN A 217 -15.87 10.58 -11.04
C GLN A 217 -14.76 9.75 -10.38
N GLN A 218 -14.95 8.43 -10.21
CA GLN A 218 -13.90 7.55 -9.70
C GLN A 218 -12.70 7.45 -10.66
N LEU A 219 -12.93 7.42 -11.96
CA LEU A 219 -11.87 7.46 -12.97
C LEU A 219 -11.10 8.79 -12.94
N HIS A 220 -11.78 9.91 -12.77
CA HIS A 220 -11.16 11.22 -12.57
C HIS A 220 -10.32 11.28 -11.29
N GLN A 221 -10.81 10.70 -10.20
CA GLN A 221 -10.02 10.60 -8.95
C GLN A 221 -8.75 9.80 -9.14
N LEU A 222 -8.80 8.70 -9.86
CA LEU A 222 -7.61 7.93 -10.21
C LEU A 222 -6.58 8.79 -10.96
N ASN A 223 -7.01 9.58 -11.94
CA ASN A 223 -6.13 10.45 -12.70
C ASN A 223 -5.55 11.58 -11.85
N ARG A 224 -6.37 12.25 -11.03
CA ARG A 224 -5.96 13.34 -10.12
C ARG A 224 -5.10 12.87 -8.96
N GLY A 225 -5.20 11.62 -8.55
CA GLY A 225 -4.44 11.05 -7.42
C GLY A 225 -2.92 11.17 -7.54
N GLY A 226 -2.38 11.44 -8.75
CA GLY A 226 -0.96 11.68 -8.99
C GLY A 226 -0.49 13.13 -8.77
N GLN A 227 -1.38 14.07 -8.37
CA GLN A 227 -1.04 15.49 -8.19
C GLN A 227 -1.00 15.83 -6.70
N ALA A 228 0.20 16.09 -6.17
CA ALA A 228 0.36 16.56 -4.80
C ALA A 228 0.20 18.08 -4.71
N ARG A 229 -0.57 18.55 -3.74
CA ARG A 229 -0.69 19.96 -3.39
C ARG A 229 -0.40 20.15 -1.91
N PRO A 230 0.25 21.24 -1.51
CA PRO A 230 0.69 21.44 -0.13
C PRO A 230 -0.43 22.00 0.77
N ASN A 231 -1.52 21.22 0.94
CA ASN A 231 -2.57 21.61 1.87
C ASN A 231 -2.77 20.50 2.90
N PRO A 232 -2.56 20.79 4.20
CA PRO A 232 -2.57 19.75 5.22
C PRO A 232 -3.96 19.20 5.48
N GLY A 233 -4.06 17.86 5.61
CA GLY A 233 -5.27 17.12 5.97
C GLY A 233 -5.23 16.54 7.37
N SER A 234 -6.40 16.41 7.98
CA SER A 234 -6.56 15.75 9.28
C SER A 234 -7.03 14.31 9.12
N VAL A 235 -6.22 13.36 9.59
CA VAL A 235 -6.57 11.94 9.60
C VAL A 235 -7.81 11.68 10.47
N ILE A 236 -7.87 12.30 11.66
CA ILE A 236 -9.00 12.14 12.60
C ILE A 236 -10.31 12.61 11.96
N ALA A 237 -10.32 13.82 11.39
CA ALA A 237 -11.51 14.36 10.75
C ALA A 237 -11.94 13.54 9.53
N THR A 238 -10.98 13.01 8.77
CA THR A 238 -11.24 12.17 7.61
C THR A 238 -11.86 10.83 8.00
N LEU A 239 -11.27 10.12 8.95
CA LEU A 239 -11.79 8.84 9.44
C LEU A 239 -13.16 8.99 10.10
N GLY A 240 -13.38 10.11 10.80
CA GLY A 240 -14.70 10.41 11.39
C GLY A 240 -15.79 10.58 10.33
N ARG A 241 -15.52 11.29 9.23
CA ARG A 241 -16.46 11.43 8.11
C ARG A 241 -16.76 10.10 7.43
N GLU A 242 -15.72 9.30 7.18
CA GLU A 242 -15.88 8.00 6.54
C GLU A 242 -16.67 7.01 7.42
N GLU A 243 -16.44 7.02 8.72
CA GLU A 243 -17.24 6.22 9.65
C GLU A 243 -18.73 6.56 9.55
N VAL A 244 -19.08 7.85 9.59
CA VAL A 244 -20.48 8.29 9.45
C VAL A 244 -21.08 7.82 8.13
N ARG A 245 -20.33 7.96 7.02
CA ARG A 245 -20.77 7.51 5.69
C ARG A 245 -21.01 6.00 5.65
N LEU A 246 -20.08 5.21 6.18
CA LEU A 246 -20.14 3.76 6.12
C LEU A 246 -21.17 3.15 7.07
N ARG A 247 -21.44 3.79 8.22
CA ARG A 247 -22.50 3.34 9.15
C ARG A 247 -23.88 3.26 8.49
N ALA A 248 -24.14 4.06 7.47
CA ALA A 248 -25.41 4.05 6.73
C ALA A 248 -25.61 2.80 5.86
N VAL A 249 -24.52 2.09 5.50
CA VAL A 249 -24.55 0.98 4.53
C VAL A 249 -23.93 -0.31 5.05
N MET A 250 -23.27 -0.28 6.21
CA MET A 250 -22.62 -1.45 6.80
C MET A 250 -23.60 -2.38 7.50
N ASN A 251 -23.22 -3.64 7.66
CA ASN A 251 -23.96 -4.60 8.46
C ASN A 251 -24.04 -4.13 9.93
N PRO A 252 -25.22 -4.14 10.57
CA PRO A 252 -25.38 -3.75 12.00
C PRO A 252 -24.52 -4.58 12.97
N ALA A 253 -24.17 -5.82 12.62
CA ALA A 253 -23.31 -6.69 13.43
C ALA A 253 -21.82 -6.34 13.32
N LEU A 254 -21.43 -5.39 12.44
CA LEU A 254 -20.05 -4.92 12.30
C LEU A 254 -19.77 -3.84 13.35
N ARG A 255 -18.67 -3.99 14.10
CA ARG A 255 -18.20 -3.00 15.07
C ARG A 255 -16.98 -2.26 14.53
N ILE A 256 -16.94 -0.96 14.78
CA ILE A 256 -15.78 -0.13 14.48
C ILE A 256 -15.11 0.24 15.80
N GLU A 257 -13.86 -0.19 15.97
CA GLU A 257 -13.01 0.16 17.12
C GLU A 257 -11.99 1.21 16.68
N LYS A 258 -11.81 2.25 17.48
CA LYS A 258 -10.91 3.36 17.19
C LYS A 258 -9.85 3.52 18.27
N ASP A 259 -8.61 3.60 17.83
CA ASP A 259 -7.46 4.03 18.63
C ASP A 259 -6.82 5.25 17.95
N LEU A 260 -7.44 6.40 18.20
CA LEU A 260 -7.10 7.68 17.58
C LEU A 260 -6.80 8.71 18.70
N PRO A 261 -5.54 8.84 19.11
CA PRO A 261 -5.14 9.82 20.11
C PRO A 261 -5.56 11.24 19.73
N ALA A 262 -6.00 12.01 20.71
CA ALA A 262 -6.27 13.43 20.51
C ALA A 262 -4.96 14.18 20.17
N GLY A 263 -5.04 15.18 19.28
CA GLY A 263 -3.89 16.03 18.96
C GLY A 263 -2.91 15.45 17.93
N LEU A 264 -3.30 14.44 17.17
CA LEU A 264 -2.47 13.98 16.04
C LEU A 264 -2.18 15.13 15.07
N PRO A 265 -0.92 15.29 14.63
CA PRO A 265 -0.54 16.31 13.66
C PRO A 265 -1.24 16.11 12.32
N ALA A 266 -1.37 17.18 11.55
CA ALA A 266 -1.85 17.10 10.19
C ALA A 266 -0.83 16.39 9.28
N VAL A 267 -1.31 15.77 8.20
CA VAL A 267 -0.47 15.14 7.18
C VAL A 267 -0.36 16.02 5.94
N ALA A 268 0.73 15.91 5.20
CA ALA A 268 1.00 16.68 3.99
C ALA A 268 0.18 16.16 2.78
N VAL A 269 -1.10 15.89 3.00
CA VAL A 269 -2.07 15.41 2.00
C VAL A 269 -3.35 16.21 2.15
N GLU A 270 -3.89 16.74 1.05
CA GLU A 270 -5.16 17.46 1.07
C GLU A 270 -6.33 16.60 1.57
N ALA A 271 -7.33 17.26 2.16
CA ALA A 271 -8.49 16.58 2.74
C ALA A 271 -9.24 15.69 1.73
N GLY A 272 -9.42 16.12 0.48
CA GLY A 272 -10.11 15.35 -0.56
C GLY A 272 -9.36 14.07 -0.96
N PRO A 273 -8.10 14.14 -1.43
CA PRO A 273 -7.28 12.96 -1.68
C PRO A 273 -7.12 12.06 -0.45
N LEU A 274 -6.91 12.62 0.73
CA LEU A 274 -6.83 11.85 1.97
C LEU A 274 -8.11 11.07 2.26
N GLN A 275 -9.27 11.71 2.05
CA GLN A 275 -10.57 11.07 2.20
C GLN A 275 -10.75 9.94 1.19
N ALA A 276 -10.39 10.14 -0.08
CA ALA A 276 -10.45 9.09 -1.09
C ALA A 276 -9.57 7.90 -0.74
N ALA A 277 -8.31 8.14 -0.32
CA ALA A 277 -7.38 7.08 0.02
C ALA A 277 -7.83 6.27 1.24
N LEU A 278 -8.12 6.93 2.36
CA LEU A 278 -8.55 6.25 3.59
C LEU A 278 -9.96 5.67 3.47
N GLY A 279 -10.86 6.34 2.74
CA GLY A 279 -12.21 5.88 2.47
C GLY A 279 -12.23 4.54 1.73
N HIS A 280 -11.42 4.39 0.67
CA HIS A 280 -11.31 3.12 -0.06
C HIS A 280 -10.76 1.97 0.79
N LEU A 281 -9.79 2.24 1.66
CA LEU A 281 -9.27 1.21 2.56
C LEU A 281 -10.31 0.81 3.61
N PHE A 282 -11.03 1.79 4.16
CA PHE A 282 -12.08 1.54 5.13
C PHE A 282 -13.27 0.79 4.52
N GLU A 283 -13.71 1.18 3.31
CA GLU A 283 -14.71 0.45 2.52
C GLU A 283 -14.29 -1.01 2.28
N ASN A 284 -13.03 -1.23 1.91
CA ASN A 284 -12.51 -2.57 1.69
C ASN A 284 -12.57 -3.43 2.96
N ALA A 285 -12.27 -2.86 4.13
CA ALA A 285 -12.35 -3.53 5.41
C ALA A 285 -13.81 -3.88 5.79
N VAL A 286 -14.76 -2.95 5.58
CA VAL A 286 -16.19 -3.19 5.81
C VAL A 286 -16.72 -4.29 4.90
N ASP A 287 -16.38 -4.26 3.62
CA ASP A 287 -16.78 -5.26 2.63
C ASP A 287 -16.18 -6.66 2.90
N ALA A 288 -15.03 -6.73 3.55
CA ALA A 288 -14.42 -8.00 3.93
C ALA A 288 -15.18 -8.71 5.05
N CYS A 289 -16.09 -8.01 5.74
CA CYS A 289 -16.88 -8.48 6.88
C CYS A 289 -18.39 -8.51 6.58
N PRO A 290 -18.88 -9.23 5.57
CA PRO A 290 -20.29 -9.17 5.14
C PRO A 290 -21.27 -9.71 6.19
N GLN A 291 -20.82 -10.59 7.08
CA GLN A 291 -21.64 -11.18 8.15
C GLN A 291 -21.45 -10.48 9.50
N GLY A 292 -20.75 -9.35 9.54
CA GLY A 292 -20.34 -8.67 10.76
C GLY A 292 -18.89 -8.98 11.13
N GLY A 293 -18.44 -8.45 12.25
CA GLY A 293 -17.05 -8.57 12.71
C GLY A 293 -16.54 -7.28 13.32
N VAL A 294 -15.23 -7.08 13.27
CA VAL A 294 -14.57 -5.90 13.85
C VAL A 294 -13.68 -5.25 12.78
N VAL A 295 -13.84 -3.95 12.60
CA VAL A 295 -12.87 -3.12 11.87
C VAL A 295 -12.21 -2.19 12.89
N ARG A 296 -10.91 -2.38 13.08
CA ARG A 296 -10.10 -1.55 13.97
C ARG A 296 -9.34 -0.50 13.17
N VAL A 297 -9.45 0.75 13.58
CA VAL A 297 -8.77 1.89 12.97
C VAL A 297 -7.89 2.56 13.99
N SER A 298 -6.59 2.66 13.70
CA SER A 298 -5.63 3.34 14.57
C SER A 298 -4.78 4.32 13.78
N ALA A 299 -4.32 5.38 14.45
CA ALA A 299 -3.36 6.33 13.89
C ALA A 299 -2.37 6.78 14.95
N ARG A 300 -1.09 6.86 14.58
CA ARG A 300 -0.02 7.31 15.46
C ARG A 300 1.14 7.91 14.65
N VAL A 301 1.92 8.75 15.30
CA VAL A 301 3.21 9.19 14.75
C VAL A 301 4.24 8.10 15.02
N VAL A 302 5.01 7.76 13.99
CA VAL A 302 6.11 6.79 14.06
C VAL A 302 7.37 7.41 13.50
N ASP A 303 8.53 7.00 14.00
CA ASP A 303 9.83 7.36 13.45
C ASP A 303 10.36 6.15 12.67
N LEU A 304 10.36 6.27 11.33
CA LEU A 304 10.70 5.15 10.45
C LEU A 304 12.20 5.07 10.21
N THR A 305 12.76 3.92 10.48
CA THR A 305 14.10 3.55 10.01
C THR A 305 14.09 3.26 8.50
N GLU A 306 15.25 3.21 7.87
CA GLU A 306 15.38 2.86 6.45
C GLU A 306 14.79 1.47 6.15
N ALA A 307 14.98 0.54 7.07
CA ALA A 307 14.45 -0.81 6.98
C ALA A 307 12.92 -0.84 7.01
N GLU A 308 12.29 -0.10 7.92
CA GLU A 308 10.83 -0.02 8.02
C GLU A 308 10.23 0.72 6.83
N ALA A 309 10.86 1.82 6.40
CA ALA A 309 10.44 2.56 5.21
C ALA A 309 10.46 1.67 3.95
N GLY A 310 11.49 0.83 3.79
CA GLY A 310 11.61 -0.15 2.70
C GLY A 310 10.54 -1.24 2.70
N GLY A 311 9.81 -1.44 3.79
CA GLY A 311 8.69 -2.39 3.90
C GLY A 311 7.39 -1.89 3.25
N PHE A 312 7.29 -0.60 2.92
CA PHE A 312 6.12 0.00 2.29
C PHE A 312 6.28 0.10 0.77
N LEU A 313 5.20 -0.16 0.05
CA LEU A 313 5.11 0.17 -1.37
C LEU A 313 4.99 1.69 -1.54
N GLY A 314 6.03 2.33 -2.04
CA GLY A 314 6.12 3.78 -2.22
C GLY A 314 7.56 4.28 -2.08
N LYS A 315 7.71 5.59 -2.12
CA LYS A 315 9.00 6.28 -1.90
C LYS A 315 9.01 6.93 -0.52
N VAL A 316 9.01 6.09 0.51
CA VAL A 316 8.98 6.53 1.91
C VAL A 316 10.39 6.89 2.35
N SER A 317 10.55 8.09 2.91
CA SER A 317 11.80 8.51 3.56
C SER A 317 11.88 8.00 5.00
N THR A 318 13.07 8.00 5.57
CA THR A 318 13.26 7.83 7.02
C THR A 318 12.72 9.05 7.80
N GLY A 319 12.47 8.87 9.10
CA GLY A 319 12.02 9.91 10.00
C GLY A 319 10.52 9.87 10.30
N GLN A 320 9.99 10.98 10.84
CA GLN A 320 8.64 11.02 11.39
C GLN A 320 7.54 10.99 10.33
N HIS A 321 6.61 10.05 10.49
CA HIS A 321 5.46 9.86 9.62
C HIS A 321 4.20 9.59 10.45
N MET A 322 3.04 9.90 9.88
CA MET A 322 1.75 9.41 10.36
C MET A 322 1.54 7.99 9.84
N LEU A 323 1.46 7.01 10.73
CA LEU A 323 1.03 5.65 10.41
C LEU A 323 -0.46 5.54 10.70
N VAL A 324 -1.24 5.25 9.68
CA VAL A 324 -2.67 4.87 9.78
C VAL A 324 -2.79 3.38 9.51
N THR A 325 -3.45 2.66 10.41
CA THR A 325 -3.69 1.23 10.28
C THR A 325 -5.19 0.95 10.31
N ILE A 326 -5.67 0.23 9.32
CA ILE A 326 -7.05 -0.28 9.24
C ILE A 326 -6.96 -1.80 9.18
N THR A 327 -7.53 -2.45 10.20
CA THR A 327 -7.50 -3.93 10.33
C THR A 327 -8.93 -4.44 10.38
N ASP A 328 -9.25 -5.40 9.53
CA ASP A 328 -10.53 -6.12 9.55
C ASP A 328 -10.35 -7.53 10.10
N SER A 329 -11.46 -8.09 10.62
CA SER A 329 -11.57 -9.50 11.04
C SER A 329 -12.27 -10.36 9.97
N GLY A 330 -12.21 -9.94 8.71
CA GLY A 330 -12.94 -10.53 7.61
C GLY A 330 -12.29 -11.78 7.03
N VAL A 331 -12.64 -12.06 5.77
CA VAL A 331 -12.20 -13.26 5.06
C VAL A 331 -10.70 -13.28 4.70
N GLY A 332 -10.01 -12.17 4.89
CA GLY A 332 -8.60 -12.01 4.56
C GLY A 332 -8.32 -11.98 3.06
N ILE A 333 -7.03 -11.95 2.70
CA ILE A 333 -6.56 -11.93 1.30
C ILE A 333 -5.82 -13.24 1.00
N LYS A 334 -6.32 -13.98 0.03
CA LYS A 334 -5.64 -15.20 -0.44
C LYS A 334 -4.31 -14.85 -1.12
N PRO A 335 -3.28 -15.71 -1.02
CA PRO A 335 -1.96 -15.45 -1.61
C PRO A 335 -2.00 -15.16 -3.12
N GLU A 336 -2.87 -15.83 -3.88
CA GLU A 336 -3.04 -15.63 -5.33
C GLU A 336 -3.60 -14.23 -5.62
N VAL A 337 -4.57 -13.78 -4.83
CA VAL A 337 -5.17 -12.44 -4.94
C VAL A 337 -4.12 -11.39 -4.64
N ARG A 338 -3.34 -11.57 -3.56
CA ARG A 338 -2.31 -10.63 -3.15
C ARG A 338 -1.25 -10.43 -4.25
N ARG A 339 -0.83 -11.50 -4.92
CA ARG A 339 0.11 -11.43 -6.05
C ARG A 339 -0.36 -10.53 -7.18
N ARG A 340 -1.68 -10.41 -7.38
CA ARG A 340 -2.29 -9.66 -8.48
C ARG A 340 -2.65 -8.21 -8.12
N LEU A 341 -2.84 -7.89 -6.83
CA LEU A 341 -3.37 -6.61 -6.36
C LEU A 341 -2.68 -5.36 -6.91
N PHE A 342 -1.36 -5.42 -7.15
CA PHE A 342 -0.59 -4.28 -7.65
C PHE A 342 0.04 -4.54 -9.02
N VAL A 343 -0.03 -5.77 -9.52
CA VAL A 343 0.51 -6.16 -10.82
C VAL A 343 -0.49 -5.86 -11.94
N GLU A 344 -1.77 -6.13 -11.67
CA GLU A 344 -2.84 -5.92 -12.63
C GLU A 344 -3.62 -4.65 -12.25
N PRO A 345 -3.59 -3.61 -13.09
CA PRO A 345 -4.45 -2.45 -12.89
C PRO A 345 -5.91 -2.88 -12.85
N PHE A 346 -6.66 -2.32 -11.90
CA PHE A 346 -8.11 -2.56 -11.75
C PHE A 346 -8.50 -3.98 -11.35
N TYR A 347 -7.57 -4.78 -10.83
CA TYR A 347 -7.87 -6.10 -10.33
C TYR A 347 -8.84 -6.06 -9.15
N THR A 348 -9.87 -6.90 -9.19
CA THR A 348 -10.84 -7.07 -8.12
C THR A 348 -11.42 -8.49 -8.11
N THR A 349 -11.71 -9.01 -6.94
CA THR A 349 -12.47 -10.24 -6.74
C THR A 349 -13.94 -9.95 -6.43
N LYS A 350 -14.32 -8.69 -6.25
CA LYS A 350 -15.67 -8.26 -5.87
C LYS A 350 -16.51 -7.95 -7.11
N VAL A 351 -17.66 -8.61 -7.27
CA VAL A 351 -18.54 -8.49 -8.46
C VAL A 351 -19.03 -7.04 -8.68
N ARG A 352 -19.21 -6.27 -7.61
CA ARG A 352 -19.74 -4.89 -7.68
C ARG A 352 -18.66 -3.82 -7.69
N HIS A 353 -17.40 -4.18 -7.56
CA HIS A 353 -16.27 -3.26 -7.50
C HIS A 353 -15.43 -3.35 -8.77
N ARG A 354 -14.79 -2.26 -9.15
CA ARG A 354 -14.04 -2.15 -10.41
C ARG A 354 -12.51 -2.13 -10.20
N GLY A 355 -12.06 -2.44 -8.99
CA GLY A 355 -10.63 -2.48 -8.65
C GLY A 355 -9.94 -1.11 -8.62
N LEU A 356 -10.70 -0.01 -8.64
CA LEU A 356 -10.17 1.35 -8.68
C LEU A 356 -9.66 1.84 -7.32
N GLY A 357 -10.28 1.40 -6.22
CA GLY A 357 -10.03 1.96 -4.89
C GLY A 357 -8.58 1.82 -4.44
N LEU A 358 -8.01 0.63 -4.56
CA LEU A 358 -6.64 0.37 -4.14
C LEU A 358 -5.62 1.06 -5.06
N ALA A 359 -5.88 1.09 -6.37
CA ALA A 359 -5.06 1.81 -7.33
C ALA A 359 -5.06 3.31 -7.06
N THR A 360 -6.23 3.90 -6.76
CA THR A 360 -6.37 5.31 -6.38
C THR A 360 -5.62 5.60 -5.08
N THR A 361 -5.79 4.75 -4.05
CA THR A 361 -5.07 4.88 -2.79
C THR A 361 -3.57 4.86 -3.00
N PHE A 362 -3.04 3.89 -3.73
CA PHE A 362 -1.61 3.80 -4.02
C PHE A 362 -1.09 5.06 -4.72
N ARG A 363 -1.78 5.56 -5.73
CA ARG A 363 -1.37 6.78 -6.45
C ARG A 363 -1.38 8.02 -5.57
N ILE A 364 -2.40 8.20 -4.75
CA ILE A 364 -2.47 9.32 -3.81
C ILE A 364 -1.31 9.25 -2.82
N VAL A 365 -1.13 8.10 -2.19
CA VAL A 365 -0.13 7.91 -1.14
C VAL A 365 1.28 8.12 -1.69
N THR A 366 1.60 7.52 -2.85
CA THR A 366 2.94 7.65 -3.46
C THR A 366 3.23 9.04 -4.02
N ALA A 367 2.22 9.73 -4.58
CA ALA A 367 2.36 11.12 -5.02
C ALA A 367 2.73 12.06 -3.86
N HIS A 368 2.28 11.76 -2.66
CA HIS A 368 2.58 12.51 -1.44
C HIS A 368 3.77 11.93 -0.65
N ARG A 369 4.65 11.16 -1.28
CA ARG A 369 5.83 10.54 -0.66
C ARG A 369 5.51 9.63 0.53
N GLY A 370 4.32 9.08 0.56
CA GLY A 370 3.89 8.08 1.52
C GLY A 370 4.08 6.66 0.99
N GLY A 371 3.67 5.69 1.79
CA GLY A 371 3.73 4.27 1.45
C GLY A 371 2.49 3.52 1.89
N LEU A 372 2.22 2.43 1.19
CA LEU A 372 1.09 1.54 1.43
C LEU A 372 1.60 0.11 1.65
N GLN A 373 1.03 -0.56 2.64
CA GLN A 373 1.29 -1.97 2.90
C GLN A 373 -0.03 -2.68 3.20
N ILE A 374 -0.25 -3.86 2.61
CA ILE A 374 -1.45 -4.65 2.80
C ILE A 374 -1.05 -6.07 3.09
N ASP A 375 -1.37 -6.52 4.28
CA ASP A 375 -1.00 -7.82 4.80
C ASP A 375 -2.21 -8.52 5.42
N PRO A 376 -2.24 -9.86 5.45
CA PRO A 376 -3.20 -10.53 6.28
C PRO A 376 -2.84 -10.35 7.76
N VAL A 377 -3.83 -10.47 8.59
CA VAL A 377 -3.64 -10.54 10.04
C VAL A 377 -2.88 -11.82 10.38
N PRO A 378 -1.80 -11.75 11.20
CA PRO A 378 -1.06 -12.95 11.61
C PRO A 378 -1.93 -13.95 12.38
N PRO A 379 -1.71 -15.26 12.23
CA PRO A 379 -2.38 -16.27 13.05
C PRO A 379 -2.19 -16.03 14.57
N PRO A 380 -3.18 -16.32 15.43
CA PRO A 380 -4.45 -16.99 15.14
C PRO A 380 -5.54 -16.07 14.59
N GLY A 381 -5.24 -14.79 14.31
CA GLY A 381 -6.20 -13.85 13.75
C GLY A 381 -6.57 -14.17 12.28
N THR A 382 -7.72 -13.65 11.86
CA THR A 382 -8.16 -13.67 10.46
C THR A 382 -8.40 -12.25 10.00
N GLY A 383 -8.37 -12.01 8.68
CA GLY A 383 -8.65 -10.71 8.08
C GLY A 383 -7.45 -10.07 7.42
N THR A 384 -7.56 -8.77 7.18
CA THR A 384 -6.54 -7.98 6.48
C THR A 384 -6.14 -6.77 7.31
N GLN A 385 -4.86 -6.42 7.23
CA GLN A 385 -4.32 -5.19 7.78
C GLN A 385 -3.79 -4.31 6.65
N ALA A 386 -4.40 -3.15 6.46
CA ALA A 386 -3.89 -2.11 5.57
C ALA A 386 -3.18 -1.02 6.39
N ARG A 387 -1.93 -0.74 6.05
CA ARG A 387 -1.09 0.29 6.69
C ARG A 387 -0.72 1.35 5.68
N VAL A 388 -0.90 2.60 6.05
CA VAL A 388 -0.52 3.77 5.24
C VAL A 388 0.39 4.64 6.08
N VAL A 389 1.55 4.99 5.52
CA VAL A 389 2.42 6.01 6.10
C VAL A 389 2.38 7.27 5.24
N LEU A 390 2.22 8.42 5.91
CA LEU A 390 2.11 9.71 5.27
C LEU A 390 3.07 10.70 5.94
N PRO A 391 3.77 11.57 5.19
CA PRO A 391 4.60 12.60 5.79
C PRO A 391 3.74 13.59 6.58
N LEU A 392 4.27 14.03 7.72
CA LEU A 392 3.63 15.05 8.52
C LEU A 392 3.67 16.39 7.77
N ALA A 393 2.61 17.18 7.92
CA ALA A 393 2.66 18.56 7.46
C ALA A 393 3.68 19.33 8.30
N LEU A 394 4.59 20.03 7.64
CA LEU A 394 5.50 20.95 8.33
C LEU A 394 4.65 21.97 9.08
N SER A 395 4.86 22.10 10.38
CA SER A 395 4.22 23.14 11.18
C SER A 395 4.59 24.48 10.57
N ARG A 396 3.66 25.12 9.87
CA ARG A 396 3.85 26.52 9.48
C ARG A 396 3.94 27.29 10.80
N PRO A 397 5.02 28.04 11.07
CA PRO A 397 5.02 28.89 12.22
C PRO A 397 3.76 29.76 12.18
N PRO A 398 3.07 29.98 13.30
CA PRO A 398 1.89 30.80 13.32
C PRO A 398 2.23 32.13 12.60
N SER A 399 1.49 32.45 11.56
CA SER A 399 1.63 33.76 10.90
C SER A 399 1.53 34.78 12.01
N PRO A 400 2.46 35.76 12.10
CA PRO A 400 2.35 36.79 13.11
C PRO A 400 0.94 37.35 13.00
N SER A 401 0.18 37.22 14.09
CA SER A 401 -1.14 37.84 14.23
C SER A 401 -1.00 39.28 13.70
N THR A 402 -1.73 39.62 12.67
CA THR A 402 -1.92 41.00 12.28
C THR A 402 -2.44 41.70 13.53
N ALA A 403 -1.53 42.32 14.26
CA ALA A 403 -1.89 43.15 15.36
C ALA A 403 -2.91 44.16 14.84
N THR A 404 -4.10 44.12 15.36
CA THR A 404 -5.14 45.12 15.16
C THR A 404 -4.49 46.46 15.35
N PRO A 405 -4.54 47.37 14.35
CA PRO A 405 -4.02 48.70 14.57
C PRO A 405 -4.75 49.32 15.76
N PRO A 406 -4.05 50.06 16.65
CA PRO A 406 -4.69 50.70 17.78
C PRO A 406 -5.81 51.64 17.30
N PRO A 407 -6.90 51.79 18.07
CA PRO A 407 -8.01 52.64 17.69
C PRO A 407 -7.51 54.07 17.49
N ALA A 408 -7.89 54.67 16.34
CA ALA A 408 -7.60 56.05 16.02
C ALA A 408 -8.15 56.97 17.11
N ASN A 409 -7.29 57.77 17.65
CA ASN A 409 -7.61 58.79 18.64
C ASN A 409 -8.52 59.85 17.97
N PRO A 410 -9.75 60.13 18.46
CA PRO A 410 -10.59 61.18 17.91
C PRO A 410 -10.23 62.50 18.55
N GLY A 411 -9.57 63.36 17.84
CA GLY A 411 -9.42 64.75 18.29
C GLY A 411 -8.15 65.41 17.83
N VAL A 412 -8.25 66.16 16.76
CA VAL A 412 -7.83 67.54 16.57
C VAL A 412 -8.26 67.99 15.18
N HIS A 413 -9.32 68.83 15.09
CA HIS A 413 -9.48 69.75 14.00
C HIS A 413 -8.47 70.88 14.12
N PRO A 414 -7.89 71.43 13.06
CA PRO A 414 -8.03 72.85 12.79
C PRO A 414 -8.41 73.16 11.32
N ASP A 415 -9.29 74.09 11.29
CA ASP A 415 -9.70 75.01 10.28
C ASP A 415 -8.82 75.37 9.07
N ALA A 416 -9.55 75.50 7.98
CA ALA A 416 -9.55 76.65 7.04
C ALA A 416 -8.31 76.92 6.19
N VAL A 417 -8.48 77.00 4.89
CA VAL A 417 -8.37 78.27 4.10
C VAL A 417 -7.95 77.92 2.62
N ARG A 418 -8.89 78.32 1.74
CA ARG A 418 -8.72 78.82 0.35
C ARG A 418 -8.29 77.95 -0.83
N THR A 419 -9.28 77.86 -1.71
CA THR A 419 -9.16 77.88 -3.19
C THR A 419 -8.48 79.13 -3.72
N PRO A 420 -7.88 79.23 -4.93
CA PRO A 420 -8.66 79.16 -6.17
C PRO A 420 -7.97 78.46 -7.37
N GLY A 421 -8.72 77.94 -8.22
CA GLY A 421 -9.12 77.94 -9.57
C GLY A 421 -8.05 78.19 -10.71
N PRO A 422 -8.49 78.19 -11.99
CA PRO A 422 -8.34 77.07 -12.92
C PRO A 422 -7.44 77.45 -14.12
N ALA A 423 -7.00 76.48 -14.93
CA ALA A 423 -6.67 76.68 -16.37
C ALA A 423 -6.35 75.33 -17.00
N THR A 424 -7.15 74.88 -17.89
CA THR A 424 -7.15 75.02 -19.33
C THR A 424 -6.23 74.03 -20.08
N THR A 425 -6.86 73.09 -20.75
CA THR A 425 -6.74 72.71 -22.18
C THR A 425 -5.34 72.27 -22.70
N THR A 426 -5.23 71.10 -23.27
CA THR A 426 -5.23 70.90 -24.73
C THR A 426 -5.08 69.41 -25.14
N VAL A 427 -5.92 69.04 -26.05
CA VAL A 427 -5.95 67.96 -27.03
C VAL A 427 -4.65 67.77 -27.79
N ARG A 428 -4.25 66.54 -28.06
CA ARG A 428 -3.88 65.93 -29.33
C ARG A 428 -3.05 64.69 -29.15
N GLY A 429 -3.50 63.66 -29.88
CA GLY A 429 -2.74 62.75 -30.66
C GLY A 429 -3.29 61.36 -30.59
#